data_fd6c1927e4c39619a63215e01e3d8f76
#
_entry.id   fd6c1927e4c39619a63215e01e3d8f76
#
_cell.length_a   1.000
_cell.length_b   1.000
_cell.length_c   1.000
_cell.angle_alpha   90.00
_cell.angle_beta   90.00
_cell.angle_gamma   90.00
#
_symmetry.space_group_name_H-M   'P 1'
#
loop_
_entity.id
_entity.type
_entity.pdbx_description
1 polymer ?
#
loop_
_entity_poly.entity_id
_entity_poly.type
_entity_poly.pdbx_seq_one_letter_code
_entity_poly.pdbx_strand_id
1 'polypeptide(L)'
;AKWTIPATFQFQNGIEIIVMNNAKIEASGTMTFIRNSMLTIMEKGEVNAEDISFTNGAPAALRNWGALTVANTMTLHSGATLYNKGTITSKNISINSNTKIVNDNKISLEGELNLPSNFSLENNGEIYGEKLIANSDAVATNNNIMKFTTISLTNTTVNNACSMEA
;
A
#
# COMPACT_ATOMS: atom_id res chain seq x y z
N ALA A 1 7.34 17.98 -14.07
CA ALA A 1 6.15 17.76 -14.93
C ALA A 1 4.96 17.37 -14.04
N LYS A 2 3.74 17.78 -14.48
CA LYS A 2 2.49 17.43 -13.78
C LYS A 2 1.53 16.80 -14.79
N TRP A 3 0.89 15.71 -14.38
CA TRP A 3 -0.21 15.07 -15.09
C TRP A 3 -1.46 15.10 -14.20
N THR A 4 -2.55 15.66 -14.70
CA THR A 4 -3.82 15.72 -13.99
C THR A 4 -4.80 14.73 -14.63
N ILE A 5 -5.36 13.87 -13.80
CA ILE A 5 -6.38 12.89 -14.18
C ILE A 5 -7.71 13.35 -13.55
N PRO A 6 -8.65 13.91 -14.34
CA PRO A 6 -9.80 14.66 -13.80
C PRO A 6 -10.97 13.79 -13.33
N ALA A 7 -10.90 12.49 -13.54
CA ALA A 7 -11.96 11.54 -13.19
C ALA A 7 -11.37 10.17 -12.89
N THR A 8 -12.24 9.20 -12.64
CA THR A 8 -11.82 7.79 -12.55
C THR A 8 -11.19 7.34 -13.86
N PHE A 9 -10.01 6.77 -13.78
CA PHE A 9 -9.24 6.30 -14.91
C PHE A 9 -8.72 4.89 -14.71
N GLN A 10 -8.85 4.07 -15.76
CA GLN A 10 -8.43 2.70 -15.75
C GLN A 10 -7.24 2.47 -16.68
N PHE A 11 -6.11 2.07 -16.10
CA PHE A 11 -4.93 1.64 -16.85
C PHE A 11 -5.12 0.19 -17.29
N GLN A 12 -5.03 -0.04 -18.61
CA GLN A 12 -5.29 -1.35 -19.20
C GLN A 12 -4.19 -2.36 -18.87
N ASN A 13 -4.46 -3.64 -19.15
CA ASN A 13 -3.55 -4.75 -18.88
C ASN A 13 -2.12 -4.47 -19.42
N GLY A 14 -1.12 -4.72 -18.57
CA GLY A 14 0.29 -4.62 -18.95
C GLY A 14 0.86 -3.20 -19.02
N ILE A 15 0.15 -2.20 -18.55
CA ILE A 15 0.65 -0.82 -18.55
C ILE A 15 1.54 -0.57 -17.33
N GLU A 16 2.70 -0.01 -17.55
CA GLU A 16 3.56 0.55 -16.52
C GLU A 16 3.50 2.08 -16.56
N ILE A 17 3.17 2.69 -15.44
CA ILE A 17 3.26 4.14 -15.20
C ILE A 17 4.46 4.40 -14.34
N ILE A 18 5.40 5.21 -14.85
CA ILE A 18 6.59 5.61 -14.10
C ILE A 18 6.51 7.12 -13.81
N VAL A 19 6.42 7.47 -12.54
CA VAL A 19 6.47 8.85 -12.07
C VAL A 19 7.92 9.19 -11.77
N MET A 20 8.54 9.92 -12.68
CA MET A 20 9.96 10.29 -12.61
C MET A 20 10.23 11.33 -11.50
N ASN A 21 11.49 11.55 -11.20
CA ASN A 21 11.93 12.57 -10.23
C ASN A 21 11.34 13.95 -10.58
N ASN A 22 10.77 14.61 -9.57
CA ASN A 22 10.10 15.91 -9.69
C ASN A 22 8.88 15.92 -10.66
N ALA A 23 8.35 14.75 -10.99
CA ALA A 23 7.07 14.61 -11.66
C ALA A 23 5.95 14.39 -10.63
N LYS A 24 4.75 14.81 -11.02
CA LYS A 24 3.56 14.66 -10.17
C LYS A 24 2.36 14.16 -10.96
N ILE A 25 1.63 13.22 -10.38
CA ILE A 25 0.28 12.84 -10.82
C ILE A 25 -0.72 13.36 -9.78
N GLU A 26 -1.78 14.00 -10.25
CA GLU A 26 -2.94 14.36 -9.42
C GLU A 26 -4.19 13.76 -10.06
N ALA A 27 -4.86 12.88 -9.33
CA ALA A 27 -6.10 12.24 -9.74
C ALA A 27 -7.24 12.61 -8.77
N SER A 28 -8.31 13.20 -9.31
CA SER A 28 -9.52 13.55 -8.55
C SER A 28 -10.57 12.44 -8.54
N GLY A 29 -10.18 11.23 -8.83
CA GLY A 29 -11.02 10.04 -8.79
C GLY A 29 -10.16 8.80 -8.60
N THR A 30 -10.72 7.63 -8.88
CA THR A 30 -10.03 6.37 -8.70
C THR A 30 -9.05 6.07 -9.85
N MET A 31 -7.80 5.82 -9.53
CA MET A 31 -6.82 5.24 -10.45
C MET A 31 -6.87 3.71 -10.33
N THR A 32 -7.32 3.04 -11.38
CA THR A 32 -7.42 1.57 -11.40
C THR A 32 -6.34 0.96 -12.29
N PHE A 33 -5.52 0.09 -11.72
CA PHE A 33 -4.49 -0.68 -12.43
C PHE A 33 -4.98 -2.11 -12.60
N ILE A 34 -5.20 -2.54 -13.86
CA ILE A 34 -5.65 -3.90 -14.16
C ILE A 34 -4.42 -4.82 -14.28
N ARG A 35 -4.66 -6.11 -14.33
CA ARG A 35 -3.69 -7.20 -14.48
C ARG A 35 -2.37 -6.81 -15.12
N ASN A 36 -1.26 -7.24 -14.54
CA ASN A 36 0.09 -7.00 -15.04
C ASN A 36 0.45 -5.51 -15.18
N SER A 37 -0.36 -4.62 -14.62
CA SER A 37 -0.05 -3.19 -14.63
C SER A 37 0.73 -2.81 -13.39
N MET A 38 1.57 -1.79 -13.54
CA MET A 38 2.45 -1.35 -12.48
C MET A 38 2.44 0.17 -12.34
N LEU A 39 2.47 0.62 -11.09
CA LEU A 39 2.80 2.00 -10.75
C LEU A 39 4.16 2.04 -10.07
N THR A 40 5.08 2.77 -10.66
CA THR A 40 6.42 3.01 -10.11
C THR A 40 6.58 4.51 -9.83
N ILE A 41 6.82 4.87 -8.58
CA ILE A 41 7.07 6.26 -8.17
C ILE A 41 8.54 6.36 -7.79
N MET A 42 9.32 7.10 -8.59
CA MET A 42 10.74 7.30 -8.36
C MET A 42 10.97 8.30 -7.22
N GLU A 43 12.21 8.39 -6.72
CA GLU A 43 12.60 9.39 -5.71
C GLU A 43 12.12 10.79 -6.13
N LYS A 44 11.58 11.57 -5.19
CA LYS A 44 11.00 12.91 -5.44
C LYS A 44 9.84 12.93 -6.47
N GLY A 45 9.37 11.78 -6.94
CA GLY A 45 8.10 11.65 -7.65
C GLY A 45 6.93 11.70 -6.67
N GLU A 46 5.82 12.26 -7.09
CA GLU A 46 4.63 12.39 -6.25
C GLU A 46 3.38 11.87 -6.97
N VAL A 47 2.55 11.14 -6.26
CA VAL A 47 1.22 10.75 -6.70
C VAL A 47 0.23 11.12 -5.62
N ASN A 48 -0.77 11.92 -5.98
CA ASN A 48 -1.92 12.23 -5.15
C ASN A 48 -3.17 11.71 -5.85
N ALA A 49 -3.92 10.85 -5.21
CA ALA A 49 -5.15 10.29 -5.74
C ALA A 49 -6.26 10.29 -4.69
N GLU A 50 -7.50 10.29 -5.12
CA GLU A 50 -8.63 10.08 -4.24
C GLU A 50 -8.67 8.62 -3.79
N ASP A 51 -8.64 7.70 -4.75
CA ASP A 51 -8.53 6.26 -4.52
C ASP A 51 -7.53 5.63 -5.49
N ILE A 52 -6.90 4.53 -5.08
CA ILE A 52 -6.08 3.70 -5.96
C ILE A 52 -6.50 2.23 -5.80
N SER A 53 -6.67 1.52 -6.92
CA SER A 53 -7.02 0.11 -6.93
C SER A 53 -6.12 -0.70 -7.86
N PHE A 54 -5.53 -1.76 -7.32
CA PHE A 54 -4.80 -2.78 -8.08
C PHE A 54 -5.67 -4.01 -8.19
N THR A 55 -6.30 -4.24 -9.35
CA THR A 55 -7.34 -5.26 -9.52
C THR A 55 -6.80 -6.67 -9.73
N ASN A 56 -7.69 -7.66 -9.57
CA ASN A 56 -7.41 -9.08 -9.63
C ASN A 56 -6.65 -9.55 -10.87
N GLY A 57 -5.76 -10.46 -10.66
CA GLY A 57 -4.99 -11.15 -11.69
C GLY A 57 -3.55 -10.65 -11.72
N ALA A 58 -2.73 -11.29 -10.92
CA ALA A 58 -1.32 -10.97 -10.70
C ALA A 58 -0.47 -10.86 -11.97
N PRO A 59 0.68 -10.16 -11.87
CA PRO A 59 1.09 -9.38 -10.74
C PRO A 59 0.91 -7.87 -10.97
N ALA A 60 -0.18 -7.30 -10.48
CA ALA A 60 -0.23 -5.85 -10.35
C ALA A 60 0.71 -5.43 -9.21
N ALA A 61 1.51 -4.41 -9.40
CA ALA A 61 2.49 -3.98 -8.42
C ALA A 61 2.52 -2.47 -8.23
N LEU A 62 2.70 -2.08 -6.97
CA LEU A 62 3.07 -0.72 -6.61
C LEU A 62 4.52 -0.74 -6.10
N ARG A 63 5.37 0.07 -6.71
CA ARG A 63 6.74 0.32 -6.28
C ARG A 63 6.89 1.80 -5.95
N ASN A 64 7.09 2.12 -4.70
CA ASN A 64 7.18 3.51 -4.25
C ASN A 64 8.54 3.83 -3.64
N TRP A 65 9.29 4.72 -4.26
CA TRP A 65 10.50 5.37 -3.73
C TRP A 65 10.28 6.86 -3.45
N GLY A 66 9.13 7.41 -3.87
CA GLY A 66 8.76 8.82 -3.71
C GLY A 66 7.68 9.02 -2.66
N ALA A 67 6.68 9.84 -2.99
CA ALA A 67 5.55 10.13 -2.13
C ALA A 67 4.23 9.71 -2.78
N LEU A 68 3.46 8.89 -2.09
CA LEU A 68 2.11 8.50 -2.47
C LEU A 68 1.13 8.96 -1.40
N THR A 69 0.14 9.77 -1.80
CA THR A 69 -0.98 10.16 -0.95
C THR A 69 -2.29 9.68 -1.57
N VAL A 70 -3.06 8.93 -0.79
CA VAL A 70 -4.39 8.45 -1.18
C VAL A 70 -5.40 8.97 -0.17
N ALA A 71 -6.29 9.85 -0.62
CA ALA A 71 -7.22 10.55 0.27
C ALA A 71 -8.20 9.61 0.96
N ASN A 72 -8.65 8.55 0.28
CA ASN A 72 -9.60 7.59 0.83
C ASN A 72 -8.94 6.20 0.98
N THR A 73 -9.03 5.36 -0.06
CA THR A 73 -8.63 3.95 0.08
C THR A 73 -7.66 3.52 -1.02
N MET A 74 -6.58 2.89 -0.60
CA MET A 74 -5.74 2.09 -1.47
C MET A 74 -6.18 0.63 -1.39
N THR A 75 -6.61 0.04 -2.51
CA THR A 75 -7.07 -1.34 -2.57
C THR A 75 -6.04 -2.23 -3.27
N LEU A 76 -5.60 -3.26 -2.58
CA LEU A 76 -4.69 -4.28 -3.08
C LEU A 76 -5.46 -5.59 -3.22
N HIS A 77 -5.84 -5.95 -4.47
CA HIS A 77 -6.52 -7.21 -4.74
C HIS A 77 -5.56 -8.41 -4.73
N SER A 78 -6.13 -9.60 -4.74
CA SER A 78 -5.37 -10.86 -4.64
C SER A 78 -4.22 -10.93 -5.65
N GLY A 79 -3.04 -11.28 -5.17
CA GLY A 79 -1.81 -11.35 -5.95
C GLY A 79 -1.08 -10.02 -6.15
N ALA A 80 -1.64 -8.91 -5.68
CA ALA A 80 -0.95 -7.62 -5.73
C ALA A 80 0.26 -7.59 -4.78
N THR A 81 1.27 -6.81 -5.17
CA THR A 81 2.48 -6.61 -4.35
C THR A 81 2.73 -5.13 -4.17
N LEU A 82 2.99 -4.73 -2.93
CA LEU A 82 3.43 -3.38 -2.58
C LEU A 82 4.86 -3.42 -2.07
N TYR A 83 5.74 -2.66 -2.71
CA TYR A 83 7.10 -2.37 -2.25
C TYR A 83 7.22 -0.89 -1.95
N ASN A 84 7.44 -0.54 -0.69
CA ASN A 84 7.57 0.85 -0.25
C ASN A 84 8.96 1.14 0.31
N LYS A 85 9.68 2.01 -0.37
CA LYS A 85 10.94 2.64 0.10
C LYS A 85 10.82 4.15 0.24
N GLY A 86 9.66 4.71 -0.08
CA GLY A 86 9.29 6.11 0.08
C GLY A 86 8.26 6.29 1.19
N THR A 87 7.41 7.28 1.04
CA THR A 87 6.31 7.54 1.98
C THR A 87 4.95 7.22 1.36
N ILE A 88 4.12 6.55 2.13
CA ILE A 88 2.72 6.32 1.79
C ILE A 88 1.86 6.93 2.89
N THR A 89 0.92 7.78 2.50
CA THR A 89 -0.14 8.28 3.38
C THR A 89 -1.48 7.89 2.77
N SER A 90 -2.33 7.25 3.54
CA SER A 90 -3.67 6.85 3.10
C SER A 90 -4.63 6.90 4.27
N LYS A 91 -5.92 7.13 3.99
CA LYS A 91 -6.91 6.95 5.04
C LYS A 91 -7.01 5.47 5.41
N ASN A 92 -7.16 4.60 4.41
CA ASN A 92 -7.23 3.15 4.61
C ASN A 92 -6.41 2.39 3.56
N ILE A 93 -5.94 1.20 3.93
CA ILE A 93 -5.47 0.19 2.98
C ILE A 93 -6.38 -1.03 3.10
N SER A 94 -7.10 -1.33 2.01
CA SER A 94 -7.92 -2.53 1.86
C SER A 94 -7.12 -3.61 1.14
N ILE A 95 -6.99 -4.75 1.76
CA ILE A 95 -6.11 -5.83 1.30
C ILE A 95 -6.93 -7.11 1.12
N ASN A 96 -6.75 -7.79 -0.01
CA ASN A 96 -7.31 -9.11 -0.24
C ASN A 96 -6.24 -10.20 0.01
N SER A 97 -6.69 -11.45 0.16
CA SER A 97 -5.81 -12.61 0.39
C SER A 97 -4.73 -12.76 -0.69
N ASN A 98 -3.63 -13.45 -0.36
CA ASN A 98 -2.48 -13.67 -1.24
C ASN A 98 -1.78 -12.37 -1.70
N THR A 99 -1.82 -11.35 -0.92
CA THR A 99 -1.16 -10.06 -1.15
C THR A 99 0.12 -10.00 -0.32
N LYS A 100 1.13 -9.29 -0.82
CA LYS A 100 2.39 -9.04 -0.11
C LYS A 100 2.65 -7.55 0.03
N ILE A 101 3.03 -7.13 1.24
CA ILE A 101 3.57 -5.79 1.50
C ILE A 101 4.99 -5.91 2.06
N VAL A 102 5.91 -5.19 1.45
CA VAL A 102 7.26 -4.95 1.98
C VAL A 102 7.41 -3.45 2.21
N ASN A 103 7.60 -3.05 3.45
CA ASN A 103 7.79 -1.65 3.83
C ASN A 103 9.19 -1.42 4.39
N ASP A 104 10.01 -0.72 3.64
CA ASP A 104 11.37 -0.33 4.03
C ASP A 104 11.47 1.13 4.50
N ASN A 105 10.37 1.90 4.48
CA ASN A 105 10.35 3.28 4.98
C ASN A 105 9.03 3.56 5.72
N LYS A 106 8.16 4.42 5.25
CA LYS A 106 7.03 4.87 6.05
C LYS A 106 5.66 4.64 5.40
N ILE A 107 4.75 4.04 6.15
CA ILE A 107 3.32 3.98 5.86
C ILE A 107 2.56 4.63 7.01
N SER A 108 1.73 5.63 6.71
CA SER A 108 0.87 6.30 7.68
C SER A 108 -0.58 6.17 7.26
N LEU A 109 -1.39 5.62 8.14
CA LEU A 109 -2.83 5.43 7.94
C LEU A 109 -3.61 6.28 8.96
N GLU A 110 -4.70 6.89 8.52
CA GLU A 110 -5.65 7.51 9.44
C GLU A 110 -6.56 6.48 10.12
N GLY A 111 -6.82 5.36 9.44
CA GLY A 111 -7.72 4.31 9.89
C GLY A 111 -7.02 2.96 10.08
N GLU A 112 -7.61 1.91 9.52
CA GLU A 112 -7.26 0.53 9.81
C GLU A 112 -6.27 -0.05 8.80
N LEU A 113 -5.41 -0.96 9.29
CA LEU A 113 -4.67 -1.94 8.49
C LEU A 113 -5.25 -3.33 8.80
N ASN A 114 -5.94 -3.90 7.83
CA ASN A 114 -6.54 -5.22 7.97
C ASN A 114 -5.74 -6.23 7.13
N LEU A 115 -5.12 -7.19 7.82
CA LEU A 115 -4.34 -8.27 7.22
C LEU A 115 -5.24 -9.51 7.06
N PRO A 116 -5.70 -9.82 5.85
CA PRO A 116 -6.56 -10.98 5.61
C PRO A 116 -5.76 -12.29 5.68
N SER A 117 -6.46 -13.41 5.55
CA SER A 117 -5.83 -14.74 5.48
C SER A 117 -4.84 -14.85 4.30
N ASN A 118 -3.78 -15.62 4.50
CA ASN A 118 -2.71 -15.81 3.50
C ASN A 118 -2.02 -14.50 3.06
N PHE A 119 -1.95 -13.54 3.93
CA PHE A 119 -1.27 -12.26 3.70
C PHE A 119 0.14 -12.29 4.27
N SER A 120 1.05 -11.60 3.61
CA SER A 120 2.44 -11.43 4.07
C SER A 120 2.79 -9.97 4.22
N LEU A 121 3.17 -9.57 5.43
CA LEU A 121 3.74 -8.26 5.75
C LEU A 121 5.18 -8.43 6.21
N GLU A 122 6.08 -7.69 5.58
CA GLU A 122 7.44 -7.48 6.04
C GLU A 122 7.64 -5.97 6.27
N ASN A 123 7.81 -5.58 7.53
CA ASN A 123 8.04 -4.19 7.91
C ASN A 123 9.46 -3.99 8.42
N ASN A 124 10.28 -3.35 7.62
CA ASN A 124 11.64 -2.92 7.96
C ASN A 124 11.70 -1.40 8.27
N GLY A 125 10.59 -0.70 8.09
CA GLY A 125 10.42 0.72 8.32
C GLY A 125 9.36 1.01 9.39
N GLU A 126 8.56 2.01 9.16
CA GLU A 126 7.56 2.49 10.11
C GLU A 126 6.15 2.31 9.55
N ILE A 127 5.23 1.77 10.35
CA ILE A 127 3.80 1.71 10.04
C ILE A 127 3.03 2.30 11.21
N TYR A 128 2.18 3.27 10.90
CA TYR A 128 1.29 3.94 11.85
C TYR A 128 -0.16 3.82 11.39
N GLY A 129 -1.08 3.68 12.33
CA GLY A 129 -2.51 3.65 12.05
C GLY A 129 -3.36 3.68 13.32
N GLU A 130 -4.66 3.72 13.15
CA GLU A 130 -5.60 3.66 14.27
C GLU A 130 -5.73 2.22 14.77
N LYS A 131 -5.91 1.26 13.85
CA LYS A 131 -6.16 -0.13 14.21
C LYS A 131 -5.44 -1.11 13.30
N LEU A 132 -4.80 -2.10 13.90
CA LEU A 132 -4.28 -3.29 13.22
C LEU A 132 -5.21 -4.48 13.50
N ILE A 133 -5.70 -5.10 12.45
CA ILE A 133 -6.44 -6.35 12.52
C ILE A 133 -5.68 -7.39 11.71
N ALA A 134 -5.37 -8.54 12.31
CA ALA A 134 -4.77 -9.65 11.59
C ALA A 134 -5.58 -10.92 11.81
N ASN A 135 -5.97 -11.55 10.72
CA ASN A 135 -6.83 -12.72 10.68
C ASN A 135 -6.02 -13.99 10.45
N SER A 136 -6.69 -15.15 10.52
CA SER A 136 -6.08 -16.47 10.41
C SER A 136 -5.12 -16.61 9.22
N ASP A 137 -3.97 -17.22 9.48
CA ASP A 137 -2.92 -17.50 8.48
C ASP A 137 -2.23 -16.25 7.89
N ALA A 138 -2.47 -15.07 8.45
CA ALA A 138 -1.65 -13.90 8.15
C ALA A 138 -0.27 -14.04 8.81
N VAL A 139 0.76 -13.63 8.08
CA VAL A 139 2.14 -13.60 8.59
C VAL A 139 2.64 -12.16 8.56
N ALA A 140 2.96 -11.63 9.72
CA ALA A 140 3.56 -10.31 9.85
C ALA A 140 4.95 -10.41 10.49
N THR A 141 5.95 -9.90 9.80
CA THR A 141 7.31 -9.74 10.34
C THR A 141 7.56 -8.24 10.53
N ASN A 142 7.80 -7.83 11.76
CA ASN A 142 8.12 -6.46 12.11
C ASN A 142 9.56 -6.35 12.62
N ASN A 143 10.41 -5.72 11.82
CA ASN A 143 11.81 -5.50 12.13
C ASN A 143 12.09 -4.06 12.60
N ASN A 144 11.07 -3.18 12.66
CA ASN A 144 11.21 -1.81 13.14
C ASN A 144 9.94 -1.36 13.88
N ILE A 145 9.23 -0.34 13.48
CA ILE A 145 8.13 0.25 14.23
C ILE A 145 6.78 -0.10 13.59
N MET A 146 5.88 -0.64 14.42
CA MET A 146 4.45 -0.72 14.13
C MET A 146 3.69 -0.12 15.31
N LYS A 147 2.98 1.00 15.06
CA LYS A 147 2.24 1.70 16.12
C LYS A 147 0.79 1.93 15.71
N PHE A 148 -0.10 1.38 16.50
CA PHE A 148 -1.55 1.48 16.34
C PHE A 148 -2.20 1.81 17.68
N THR A 149 -3.36 2.45 17.66
CA THR A 149 -4.15 2.68 18.87
C THR A 149 -4.75 1.38 19.40
N THR A 150 -5.04 0.44 18.51
CA THR A 150 -5.61 -0.87 18.87
C THR A 150 -4.99 -1.96 17.98
N ILE A 151 -4.65 -3.10 18.59
CA ILE A 151 -4.16 -4.28 17.89
C ILE A 151 -5.05 -5.47 18.20
N SER A 152 -5.60 -6.13 17.17
CA SER A 152 -6.43 -7.34 17.27
C SER A 152 -5.85 -8.44 16.39
N LEU A 153 -5.39 -9.51 17.01
CA LEU A 153 -4.74 -10.64 16.34
C LEU A 153 -5.55 -11.93 16.57
N THR A 154 -5.87 -12.65 15.51
CA THR A 154 -6.61 -13.92 15.58
C THR A 154 -5.89 -14.98 14.76
N ASN A 155 -5.35 -16.01 15.39
CA ASN A 155 -4.63 -17.13 14.76
C ASN A 155 -3.59 -16.65 13.72
N THR A 156 -2.82 -15.65 14.08
CA THR A 156 -1.86 -14.96 13.22
C THR A 156 -0.46 -15.20 13.73
N THR A 157 0.50 -15.37 12.82
CA THR A 157 1.92 -15.39 13.17
C THR A 157 2.49 -13.98 13.11
N VAL A 158 2.94 -13.46 14.24
CA VAL A 158 3.63 -12.17 14.31
C VAL A 158 5.04 -12.38 14.84
N ASN A 159 6.03 -12.14 13.98
CA ASN A 159 7.44 -12.11 14.34
C ASN A 159 7.83 -10.65 14.60
N ASN A 160 7.93 -10.27 15.87
CA ASN A 160 8.26 -8.89 16.24
C ASN A 160 9.67 -8.81 16.80
N ALA A 161 10.59 -8.23 16.05
CA ALA A 161 11.98 -8.06 16.44
C ALA A 161 12.28 -6.67 17.02
N CYS A 162 11.33 -5.73 16.97
CA CYS A 162 11.53 -4.35 17.43
C CYS A 162 10.32 -3.82 18.21
N SER A 163 9.70 -2.71 17.81
CA SER A 163 8.60 -2.09 18.55
C SER A 163 7.24 -2.37 17.89
N MET A 164 6.30 -2.90 18.68
CA MET A 164 4.88 -2.98 18.36
C MET A 164 4.11 -2.39 19.54
N GLU A 165 3.46 -1.26 19.31
CA GLU A 165 2.77 -0.48 20.35
C GLU A 165 1.29 -0.34 20.03
N ALA A 166 0.47 -0.40 21.09
CA ALA A 166 -0.97 -0.13 21.05
C ALA A 166 -1.38 0.88 22.13
#